data_f1cb3dfb5716d1008d6c8b66e6ae5075
#
_entry.id   f1cb3dfb5716d1008d6c8b66e6ae5075
#
_cell.length_a   1.000
_cell.length_b   1.000
_cell.length_c   1.000
_cell.angle_alpha   90.00
_cell.angle_beta   90.00
_cell.angle_gamma   90.00
#
_symmetry.space_group_name_H-M   'P 1'
#
loop_
_entity.id
_entity.type
_entity.pdbx_description
1 polymer ?
#
loop_
_entity_poly.entity_id
_entity_poly.type
_entity_poly.pdbx_seq_one_letter_code
_entity_poly.pdbx_strand_id
1 'polypeptide(L)'
;MITGSIKNKINAIWQDFYNENMAQTSDIVNQLTTLMFIKMLDDKQNAVEAQAAIIGIEPKQSDLIFKSGTYKYYELVNGVETLKFEIPYENLRWKNFKNLNSMDLARTIKEYVIPFIKDPSNTAIGQFGKYAKKWQAKTQNKLLTNKKTKNYYWKPS
;
A
#
# COMPACT_ATOMS: atom_id res chain seq x y z
N MET A 1 1.87 13.09 -7.16
CA MET A 1 2.78 12.90 -8.31
C MET A 1 3.93 11.98 -7.89
N ILE A 2 4.26 11.00 -8.71
CA ILE A 2 5.38 10.09 -8.44
C ILE A 2 6.66 10.74 -8.94
N THR A 3 7.58 11.06 -8.02
CA THR A 3 8.89 11.63 -8.34
C THR A 3 9.83 10.55 -8.91
N GLY A 4 10.94 10.95 -9.55
CA GLY A 4 11.93 10.03 -10.11
C GLY A 4 12.52 9.06 -9.08
N SER A 5 12.78 9.49 -7.84
CA SER A 5 13.33 8.61 -6.80
C SER A 5 12.32 7.55 -6.35
N ILE A 6 11.04 7.90 -6.26
CA ILE A 6 9.97 6.96 -5.94
C ILE A 6 9.76 5.98 -7.08
N LYS A 7 9.79 6.43 -8.32
CA LYS A 7 9.71 5.59 -9.51
C LYS A 7 10.83 4.56 -9.53
N ASN A 8 12.06 4.97 -9.24
CA ASN A 8 13.22 4.07 -9.18
C ASN A 8 13.05 3.01 -8.09
N LYS A 9 12.50 3.41 -6.93
CA LYS A 9 12.24 2.49 -5.83
C LYS A 9 11.16 1.47 -6.18
N ILE A 10 10.09 1.89 -6.85
CA ILE A 10 9.05 0.99 -7.35
C ILE A 10 9.61 0.03 -8.40
N ASN A 11 10.47 0.50 -9.29
CA ASN A 11 11.14 -0.35 -10.28
C ASN A 11 12.04 -1.40 -9.61
N ALA A 12 12.78 -1.03 -8.58
CA ALA A 12 13.59 -1.97 -7.82
C ALA A 12 12.76 -3.06 -7.15
N ILE A 13 11.63 -2.68 -6.54
CA ILE A 13 10.68 -3.62 -5.94
C ILE A 13 10.08 -4.54 -7.00
N TRP A 14 9.75 -4.01 -8.18
CA TRP A 14 9.26 -4.79 -9.31
C TRP A 14 10.27 -5.87 -9.73
N GLN A 15 11.55 -5.50 -9.87
CA GLN A 15 12.59 -6.45 -10.22
C GLN A 15 12.77 -7.55 -9.18
N ASP A 16 12.73 -7.18 -7.90
CA ASP A 16 12.82 -8.15 -6.81
C ASP A 16 11.65 -9.13 -6.85
N PHE A 17 10.43 -8.66 -7.06
CA PHE A 17 9.27 -9.52 -7.23
C PHE A 17 9.39 -10.44 -8.44
N TYR A 18 9.90 -9.92 -9.54
CA TYR A 18 10.10 -10.71 -10.76
C TYR A 18 11.16 -11.79 -10.56
N ASN A 19 12.27 -11.47 -9.94
CA ASN A 19 13.39 -12.39 -9.68
C ASN A 19 13.00 -13.51 -8.71
N GLU A 20 12.05 -13.29 -7.84
CA GLU A 20 11.53 -14.30 -6.90
C GLU A 20 10.43 -15.19 -7.51
N ASN A 21 10.27 -15.18 -8.84
CA ASN A 21 9.26 -15.97 -9.56
C ASN A 21 7.83 -15.72 -9.09
N MET A 22 7.49 -14.48 -8.78
CA MET A 22 6.10 -14.11 -8.61
C MET A 22 5.42 -14.19 -9.98
N ALA A 23 4.80 -15.31 -10.20
CA ALA A 23 4.68 -15.99 -11.48
C ALA A 23 3.79 -15.32 -12.52
N GLN A 24 3.00 -14.30 -12.19
CA GLN A 24 2.09 -13.70 -13.17
C GLN A 24 2.20 -12.19 -13.20
N THR A 25 2.31 -11.64 -14.41
CA THR A 25 2.37 -10.20 -14.65
C THR A 25 1.21 -9.44 -14.01
N SER A 26 -0.01 -10.00 -14.04
CA SER A 26 -1.17 -9.40 -13.41
C SER A 26 -1.02 -9.28 -11.90
N ASP A 27 -0.43 -10.28 -11.24
CA ASP A 27 -0.19 -10.25 -9.80
C ASP A 27 0.84 -9.19 -9.42
N ILE A 28 1.89 -9.08 -10.21
CA ILE A 28 2.93 -8.07 -10.02
C ILE A 28 2.34 -6.66 -10.21
N VAL A 29 1.53 -6.46 -11.25
CA VAL A 29 0.87 -5.18 -11.50
C VAL A 29 -0.09 -4.83 -10.37
N ASN A 30 -0.86 -5.80 -9.87
CA ASN A 30 -1.75 -5.60 -8.73
C ASN A 30 -0.97 -5.19 -7.47
N GLN A 31 0.15 -5.83 -7.20
CA GLN A 31 0.98 -5.51 -6.05
C GLN A 31 1.62 -4.13 -6.15
N LEU A 32 2.13 -3.76 -7.34
CA LEU A 32 2.66 -2.41 -7.58
C LEU A 32 1.58 -1.34 -7.44
N THR A 33 0.40 -1.59 -7.98
CA THR A 33 -0.73 -0.67 -7.88
C THR A 33 -1.14 -0.48 -6.42
N THR A 34 -1.17 -1.56 -5.65
CA THR A 34 -1.44 -1.53 -4.23
C THR A 34 -0.38 -0.73 -3.48
N LEU A 35 0.90 -0.94 -3.81
CA LEU A 35 2.02 -0.21 -3.22
C LEU A 35 1.93 1.29 -3.48
N MET A 36 1.61 1.68 -4.71
CA MET A 36 1.40 3.09 -5.06
C MET A 36 0.22 3.70 -4.31
N PHE A 37 -0.83 2.93 -4.11
CA PHE A 37 -1.98 3.35 -3.33
C PHE A 37 -1.62 3.56 -1.85
N ILE A 38 -0.84 2.67 -1.26
CA ILE A 38 -0.35 2.80 0.11
C ILE A 38 0.51 4.05 0.27
N LYS A 39 1.39 4.30 -0.70
CA LYS A 39 2.20 5.53 -0.72
C LYS A 39 1.30 6.77 -0.74
N MET A 40 0.25 6.74 -1.53
CA MET A 40 -0.72 7.84 -1.59
C MET A 40 -1.44 8.05 -0.24
N LEU A 41 -1.83 6.98 0.44
CA LEU A 41 -2.47 7.07 1.75
C LEU A 41 -1.51 7.67 2.78
N ASP A 42 -0.26 7.26 2.77
CA ASP A 42 0.75 7.79 3.69
C ASP A 42 1.03 9.27 3.41
N ASP A 43 1.10 9.67 2.16
CA ASP A 43 1.26 11.08 1.77
C ASP A 43 0.09 11.93 2.25
N LYS A 44 -1.13 11.43 2.17
CA LYS A 44 -2.31 12.12 2.69
C LYS A 44 -2.22 12.33 4.20
N GLN A 45 -1.83 11.30 4.94
CA GLN A 45 -1.68 11.43 6.38
C GLN A 45 -0.54 12.38 6.75
N ASN A 46 0.59 12.32 6.04
CA ASN A 46 1.69 13.28 6.23
C ASN A 46 1.21 14.72 6.04
N ALA A 47 0.35 14.98 5.06
CA ALA A 47 -0.20 16.32 4.84
C ALA A 47 -1.11 16.77 5.99
N VAL A 48 -1.96 15.89 6.51
CA VAL A 48 -2.82 16.17 7.67
C VAL A 48 -1.98 16.46 8.91
N GLU A 49 -0.97 15.64 9.17
CA GLU A 49 -0.06 15.82 10.30
C GLU A 49 0.74 17.12 10.20
N ALA A 50 1.24 17.44 9.01
CA ALA A 50 1.97 18.69 8.76
C ALA A 50 1.10 19.92 8.97
N GLN A 51 -0.14 19.89 8.48
CA GLN A 51 -1.08 20.99 8.68
C GLN A 51 -1.44 21.16 10.15
N ALA A 52 -1.68 20.08 10.88
CA ALA A 52 -1.95 20.10 12.30
C ALA A 52 -0.78 20.67 13.09
N ALA A 53 0.44 20.31 12.73
CA ALA A 53 1.66 20.85 13.36
C ALA A 53 1.82 22.36 13.14
N ILE A 54 1.48 22.86 11.95
CA ILE A 54 1.53 24.31 11.65
C ILE A 54 0.51 25.08 12.52
N ILE A 55 -0.66 24.51 12.74
CA ILE A 55 -1.72 25.12 13.55
C ILE A 55 -1.44 24.93 15.05
N GLY A 56 -0.59 23.98 15.42
CA GLY A 56 -0.26 23.67 16.82
C GLY A 56 -1.31 22.81 17.53
N ILE A 57 -2.05 21.98 16.78
CA ILE A 57 -3.02 21.04 17.31
C ILE A 57 -2.67 19.61 16.92
N GLU A 58 -3.16 18.65 17.70
CA GLU A 58 -3.05 17.24 17.29
C GLU A 58 -4.21 16.87 16.37
N PRO A 59 -3.96 16.06 15.32
CA PRO A 59 -5.01 15.54 14.45
C PRO A 59 -5.96 14.66 15.25
N LYS A 60 -7.25 14.74 14.94
CA LYS A 60 -8.23 13.81 15.52
C LYS A 60 -7.99 12.40 14.99
N GLN A 61 -8.10 11.42 15.86
CA GLN A 61 -7.93 10.01 15.44
C GLN A 61 -8.90 9.59 14.33
N SER A 62 -10.10 10.21 14.30
CA SER A 62 -11.07 9.98 13.22
C SER A 62 -10.61 10.46 11.85
N ASP A 63 -9.68 11.40 11.79
CA ASP A 63 -9.17 11.98 10.55
C ASP A 63 -7.92 11.24 10.04
N LEU A 64 -7.39 10.31 10.84
CA LEU A 64 -6.19 9.55 10.53
C LEU A 64 -6.55 8.21 9.89
N ILE A 65 -5.81 7.86 8.85
CA ILE A 65 -5.87 6.54 8.21
C ILE A 65 -5.11 5.54 9.08
N PHE A 66 -3.90 5.92 9.48
CA PHE A 66 -3.06 5.15 10.39
C PHE A 66 -3.18 5.78 11.77
N LYS A 67 -3.98 5.16 12.60
CA LYS A 67 -4.26 5.67 13.96
C LYS A 67 -3.08 5.41 14.88
N SER A 68 -3.07 6.00 16.06
CA SER A 68 -2.12 5.61 17.10
C SER A 68 -2.49 4.24 17.67
N GLY A 69 -1.47 3.48 18.07
CA GLY A 69 -1.65 2.15 18.66
C GLY A 69 -1.53 1.02 17.65
N THR A 70 -2.28 -0.02 17.89
CA THR A 70 -2.17 -1.29 17.18
C THR A 70 -3.42 -1.58 16.35
N TYR A 71 -3.21 -1.94 15.09
CA TYR A 71 -4.25 -2.44 14.21
C TYR A 71 -4.45 -3.93 14.46
N LYS A 72 -5.72 -4.34 14.56
CA LYS A 72 -6.12 -5.74 14.73
C LYS A 72 -6.95 -6.17 13.54
N TYR A 73 -6.53 -7.26 12.93
CA TYR A 73 -7.23 -7.85 11.80
C TYR A 73 -7.94 -9.14 12.23
N TYR A 74 -9.24 -9.20 11.94
CA TYR A 74 -10.08 -10.35 12.28
C TYR A 74 -10.58 -11.02 11.00
N GLU A 75 -10.63 -12.33 11.02
CA GLU A 75 -11.25 -13.14 9.98
C GLU A 75 -12.41 -13.96 10.57
N LEU A 76 -13.40 -14.22 9.74
CA LEU A 76 -14.48 -15.15 10.09
C LEU A 76 -14.00 -16.58 9.85
N VAL A 77 -13.84 -17.34 10.92
CA VAL A 77 -13.51 -18.76 10.89
C VAL A 77 -14.70 -19.51 11.42
N ASN A 78 -15.37 -20.29 10.57
CA ASN A 78 -16.60 -21.02 10.92
C ASN A 78 -17.69 -20.11 11.54
N GLY A 79 -17.81 -18.88 11.03
CA GLY A 79 -18.79 -17.91 11.51
C GLY A 79 -18.37 -17.15 12.78
N VAL A 80 -17.18 -17.39 13.31
CA VAL A 80 -16.66 -16.72 14.52
C VAL A 80 -15.56 -15.75 14.14
N GLU A 81 -15.65 -14.50 14.60
CA GLU A 81 -14.58 -13.52 14.46
C GLU A 81 -13.35 -14.00 15.23
N THR A 82 -12.26 -14.24 14.50
CA THR A 82 -11.00 -14.72 15.05
C THR A 82 -9.89 -13.74 14.73
N LEU A 83 -9.13 -13.33 15.75
CA LEU A 83 -7.96 -12.47 15.55
C LEU A 83 -6.90 -13.20 14.74
N LYS A 84 -6.60 -12.66 13.56
CA LYS A 84 -5.59 -13.22 12.66
C LYS A 84 -4.19 -12.69 12.96
N PHE A 85 -4.09 -11.38 13.09
CA PHE A 85 -2.84 -10.72 13.46
C PHE A 85 -3.12 -9.35 14.09
N GLU A 86 -2.12 -8.84 14.77
CA GLU A 86 -2.07 -7.45 15.20
C GLU A 86 -0.72 -6.85 14.86
N ILE A 87 -0.71 -5.56 14.51
CA ILE A 87 0.50 -4.85 14.09
C ILE A 87 0.35 -3.37 14.44
N PRO A 88 1.42 -2.69 14.93
CA PRO A 88 1.35 -1.25 15.10
C PRO A 88 1.01 -0.55 13.79
N TYR A 89 0.09 0.43 13.83
CA TYR A 89 -0.27 1.19 12.63
C TYR A 89 0.95 1.82 11.95
N GLU A 90 1.92 2.25 12.73
CA GLU A 90 3.17 2.83 12.20
C GLU A 90 3.90 1.89 11.25
N ASN A 91 3.84 0.59 11.49
CA ASN A 91 4.50 -0.41 10.64
C ASN A 91 3.77 -0.65 9.32
N LEU A 92 2.55 -0.15 9.19
CA LEU A 92 1.78 -0.18 7.95
C LEU A 92 2.04 1.03 7.06
N ARG A 93 2.78 2.01 7.55
CA ARG A 93 3.06 3.24 6.81
C ARG A 93 4.23 3.05 5.86
N TRP A 94 4.05 3.54 4.64
CA TRP A 94 5.09 3.51 3.60
C TRP A 94 6.42 4.07 4.10
N LYS A 95 6.40 5.21 4.78
CA LYS A 95 7.62 5.87 5.27
C LYS A 95 8.48 4.98 6.19
N ASN A 96 7.86 4.00 6.84
CA ASN A 96 8.54 3.10 7.76
C ASN A 96 8.95 1.78 7.07
N PHE A 97 8.03 1.10 6.39
CA PHE A 97 8.37 -0.20 5.80
C PHE A 97 9.20 -0.10 4.52
N LYS A 98 9.22 1.04 3.86
CA LYS A 98 10.03 1.24 2.62
C LYS A 98 11.52 0.95 2.81
N ASN A 99 12.03 1.00 4.04
CA ASN A 99 13.45 0.80 4.36
C ASN A 99 13.80 -0.65 4.70
N LEU A 100 12.80 -1.53 4.73
CA LEU A 100 13.03 -2.96 4.93
C LEU A 100 13.77 -3.56 3.72
N ASN A 101 14.47 -4.68 3.95
CA ASN A 101 15.02 -5.45 2.84
C ASN A 101 13.88 -6.02 1.97
N SER A 102 14.20 -6.45 0.75
CA SER A 102 13.21 -6.87 -0.23
C SER A 102 12.28 -7.99 0.26
N MET A 103 12.83 -8.96 0.98
CA MET A 103 12.07 -10.10 1.48
C MET A 103 11.08 -9.68 2.58
N ASP A 104 11.54 -8.90 3.55
CA ASP A 104 10.70 -8.39 4.63
C ASP A 104 9.68 -7.38 4.12
N LEU A 105 10.05 -6.58 3.14
CA LEU A 105 9.15 -5.65 2.46
C LEU A 105 7.99 -6.39 1.78
N ALA A 106 8.31 -7.40 0.97
CA ALA A 106 7.31 -8.19 0.27
C ALA A 106 6.38 -8.91 1.25
N ARG A 107 6.93 -9.48 2.31
CA ARG A 107 6.16 -10.14 3.37
C ARG A 107 5.23 -9.15 4.09
N THR A 108 5.74 -7.99 4.48
CA THR A 108 4.95 -6.96 5.16
C THR A 108 3.79 -6.50 4.29
N ILE A 109 4.02 -6.25 3.02
CA ILE A 109 2.97 -5.85 2.08
C ILE A 109 1.93 -6.96 1.96
N LYS A 110 2.35 -8.19 1.72
CA LYS A 110 1.44 -9.32 1.48
C LYS A 110 0.64 -9.71 2.72
N GLU A 111 1.29 -9.81 3.86
CA GLU A 111 0.68 -10.37 5.07
C GLU A 111 -0.07 -9.33 5.92
N TYR A 112 0.33 -8.06 5.86
CA TYR A 112 -0.23 -7.03 6.75
C TYR A 112 -0.88 -5.88 6.00
N VAL A 113 -0.22 -5.32 5.02
CA VAL A 113 -0.66 -4.09 4.36
C VAL A 113 -1.85 -4.34 3.43
N ILE A 114 -1.80 -5.38 2.62
CA ILE A 114 -2.92 -5.73 1.72
C ILE A 114 -4.18 -6.07 2.51
N PRO A 115 -4.14 -6.92 3.54
CA PRO A 115 -5.32 -7.14 4.39
C PRO A 115 -5.86 -5.87 5.03
N PHE A 116 -4.99 -4.97 5.50
CA PHE A 116 -5.38 -3.68 6.06
C PHE A 116 -6.17 -2.83 5.06
N ILE A 117 -5.71 -2.75 3.82
CA ILE A 117 -6.39 -1.97 2.77
C ILE A 117 -7.73 -2.60 2.38
N LYS A 118 -7.80 -3.91 2.35
CA LYS A 118 -9.00 -4.65 1.95
C LYS A 118 -10.00 -4.84 3.08
N ASP A 119 -9.66 -4.46 4.29
CA ASP A 119 -10.52 -4.63 5.46
C ASP A 119 -11.78 -3.75 5.33
N PRO A 120 -12.98 -4.35 5.17
CA PRO A 120 -14.21 -3.59 5.04
C PRO A 120 -14.59 -2.84 6.31
N SER A 121 -14.08 -3.23 7.47
CA SER A 121 -14.29 -2.54 8.73
C SER A 121 -13.46 -1.27 8.87
N ASN A 122 -12.49 -1.09 7.99
CA ASN A 122 -11.62 0.09 8.01
C ASN A 122 -12.33 1.28 7.34
N THR A 123 -13.09 2.03 8.14
CA THR A 123 -13.91 3.16 7.65
C THR A 123 -13.06 4.29 7.07
N ALA A 124 -11.84 4.48 7.57
CA ALA A 124 -10.94 5.50 7.05
C ALA A 124 -10.55 5.24 5.59
N ILE A 125 -10.32 3.97 5.24
CA ILE A 125 -10.07 3.56 3.85
C ILE A 125 -11.38 3.45 3.08
N GLY A 126 -12.47 3.06 3.73
CA GLY A 126 -13.79 2.95 3.11
C GLY A 126 -14.29 4.25 2.49
N GLN A 127 -13.98 5.38 3.09
CA GLN A 127 -14.25 6.70 2.48
C GLN A 127 -13.50 6.90 1.18
N PHE A 128 -12.32 6.30 1.05
CA PHE A 128 -11.51 6.32 -0.17
C PHE A 128 -11.74 5.07 -1.03
N GLY A 129 -12.51 4.10 -0.55
CA GLY A 129 -12.70 2.81 -1.20
C GLY A 129 -13.22 2.91 -2.63
N LYS A 130 -14.14 3.84 -2.90
CA LYS A 130 -14.63 4.13 -4.25
C LYS A 130 -13.53 4.73 -5.13
N TYR A 131 -12.74 5.64 -4.57
CA TYR A 131 -11.59 6.24 -5.26
C TYR A 131 -10.47 5.23 -5.42
N ALA A 132 -10.23 4.40 -4.43
CA ALA A 132 -9.20 3.37 -4.46
C ALA A 132 -9.43 2.36 -5.59
N LYS A 133 -10.65 1.83 -5.72
CA LYS A 133 -10.98 0.89 -6.79
C LYS A 133 -10.83 1.53 -8.16
N LYS A 134 -11.32 2.75 -8.33
CA LYS A 134 -11.23 3.48 -9.59
C LYS A 134 -9.78 3.83 -9.94
N TRP A 135 -9.02 4.25 -8.95
CA TRP A 135 -7.60 4.59 -9.10
C TRP A 135 -6.77 3.33 -9.41
N GLN A 136 -7.00 2.24 -8.70
CA GLN A 136 -6.35 0.96 -8.97
C GLN A 136 -6.59 0.50 -10.40
N ALA A 137 -7.83 0.48 -10.85
CA ALA A 137 -8.19 0.08 -12.20
C ALA A 137 -7.51 0.96 -13.26
N LYS A 138 -7.53 2.27 -13.06
CA LYS A 138 -6.89 3.23 -13.98
C LYS A 138 -5.37 3.06 -14.03
N THR A 139 -4.73 2.90 -12.88
CA THR A 139 -3.28 2.74 -12.78
C THR A 139 -2.85 1.39 -13.33
N GLN A 140 -3.59 0.34 -13.03
CA GLN A 140 -3.35 -1.00 -13.55
C GLN A 140 -3.43 -1.03 -15.08
N ASN A 141 -4.46 -0.43 -15.66
CA ASN A 141 -4.61 -0.33 -17.11
C ASN A 141 -3.45 0.44 -17.74
N LYS A 142 -3.04 1.53 -17.12
CA LYS A 142 -1.91 2.34 -17.60
C LYS A 142 -0.60 1.54 -17.58
N LEU A 143 -0.33 0.79 -16.51
CA LEU A 143 0.86 -0.05 -16.41
C LEU A 143 0.84 -1.19 -17.44
N LEU A 144 -0.29 -1.84 -17.62
CA LEU A 144 -0.46 -2.90 -18.62
C LEU A 144 -0.33 -2.38 -20.05
N THR A 145 -0.88 -1.20 -20.34
CA THR A 145 -0.77 -0.57 -21.65
C THR A 145 0.68 -0.19 -21.95
N ASN A 146 1.37 0.41 -21.01
CA ASN A 146 2.79 0.74 -21.14
C ASN A 146 3.65 -0.49 -21.39
N LYS A 147 3.32 -1.61 -20.77
CA LYS A 147 4.02 -2.87 -20.98
C LYS A 147 3.82 -3.41 -22.39
N LYS A 148 2.59 -3.30 -22.93
CA LYS A 148 2.29 -3.74 -24.30
C LYS A 148 2.99 -2.90 -25.36
N THR A 149 3.11 -1.59 -25.12
CA THR A 149 3.72 -0.66 -26.06
C THR A 149 5.23 -0.56 -25.96
N LYS A 150 5.79 -0.84 -24.80
CA LYS A 150 7.22 -0.67 -24.51
C LYS A 150 7.73 -1.81 -23.62
N ASN A 151 7.97 -2.96 -24.24
CA ASN A 151 8.45 -4.17 -23.56
C ASN A 151 9.70 -4.01 -22.70
N TYR A 152 10.44 -2.91 -22.84
CA TYR A 152 11.69 -2.69 -22.13
C TYR A 152 11.56 -2.00 -20.79
N TYR A 153 10.41 -1.42 -20.46
CA TYR A 153 10.23 -0.73 -19.18
C TYR A 153 10.29 -1.66 -17.97
N TRP A 154 9.92 -2.91 -18.18
CA TRP A 154 9.78 -3.89 -17.12
C TRP A 154 10.53 -5.18 -17.42
N LYS A 155 11.48 -5.15 -18.36
CA LYS A 155 12.37 -6.29 -18.57
C LYS A 155 13.38 -6.33 -17.44
N PRO A 156 13.54 -7.49 -16.76
CA PRO A 156 14.69 -7.70 -15.90
C PRO A 156 15.95 -7.61 -16.77
N SER A 157 16.84 -6.79 -16.35
CA SER A 157 18.16 -6.69 -16.97
C SER A 157 19.02 -7.88 -16.56
#